data_14c0d0e65cf540bd8346dec918fbbb79
#
_entry.id   14c0d0e65cf540bd8346dec918fbbb79
#
_cell.length_a   1.000
_cell.length_b   1.000
_cell.length_c   1.000
_cell.angle_alpha   90.00
_cell.angle_beta   90.00
_cell.angle_gamma   90.00
#
_symmetry.space_group_name_H-M   'P 1'
#
loop_
_entity.id
_entity.type
_entity.pdbx_description
1 polymer ?
#
loop_
_entity_poly.entity_id
_entity_poly.type
_entity_poly.pdbx_seq_one_letter_code
_entity_poly.pdbx_strand_id
1 'polypeptide(L)'
;HLHAPGERMCLEAIWGYTVETLSCVGYDHNWVRGYAYEADAAPLLPKGTILHIVGYMNNTETNPNVPDPRNWQGSGNRSVTNMFIDLGMRVTMNDEQFQQEMVDRRQALDLGPNDHVIGCPLCLAPLVSPLERFERATSAQSDD
;
A
#
# COMPACT_ATOMS: atom_id res chain seq x y z
N HIS A 1 -3.29 10.57 5.59
CA HIS A 1 -3.51 12.01 5.72
C HIS A 1 -2.19 12.74 5.93
N LEU A 2 -1.98 13.79 5.19
CA LEU A 2 -0.73 14.54 5.15
C LEU A 2 -1.04 16.03 5.12
N HIS A 3 -0.28 16.84 5.87
CA HIS A 3 -0.32 18.30 5.79
C HIS A 3 0.88 18.85 5.00
N ALA A 4 0.88 20.17 4.70
CA ALA A 4 2.10 20.84 4.32
C ALA A 4 3.13 20.66 5.45
N PRO A 5 4.34 20.30 5.22
CA PRO A 5 5.16 20.37 4.01
C PRO A 5 5.11 19.13 3.10
N GLY A 6 4.05 18.38 3.11
CA GLY A 6 3.92 17.18 2.29
C GLY A 6 4.07 17.44 0.79
N GLU A 7 4.63 16.48 0.08
CA GLU A 7 4.72 16.44 -1.39
C GLU A 7 3.95 15.26 -1.97
N ARG A 8 4.05 14.10 -1.35
CA ARG A 8 3.36 12.88 -1.76
C ARG A 8 3.30 11.86 -0.64
N MET A 9 2.46 10.88 -0.81
CA MET A 9 2.31 9.75 0.10
C MET A 9 2.11 8.48 -0.72
N CYS A 10 2.78 7.40 -0.30
CA CYS A 10 2.66 6.09 -0.92
C CYS A 10 2.17 5.06 0.10
N LEU A 11 1.36 4.13 -0.36
CA LEU A 11 0.96 2.94 0.38
C LEU A 11 1.71 1.74 -0.20
N GLU A 12 2.35 0.98 0.65
CA GLU A 12 3.14 -0.20 0.30
C GLU A 12 2.67 -1.41 1.12
N ALA A 13 2.75 -2.57 0.50
CA ALA A 13 2.58 -3.86 1.16
C ALA A 13 3.94 -4.55 1.27
N ILE A 14 4.28 -5.03 2.47
CA ILE A 14 5.55 -5.71 2.74
C ILE A 14 5.26 -7.10 3.29
N TRP A 15 5.85 -8.11 2.69
CA TRP A 15 5.89 -9.49 3.18
C TRP A 15 7.22 -10.15 2.81
N GLY A 16 7.80 -10.85 3.76
CA GLY A 16 9.14 -11.43 3.56
C GLY A 16 10.14 -10.37 3.14
N TYR A 17 10.73 -10.54 1.97
CA TYR A 17 11.71 -9.61 1.38
C TYR A 17 11.12 -8.77 0.24
N THR A 18 9.81 -8.82 0.04
CA THR A 18 9.13 -8.12 -1.05
C THR A 18 8.48 -6.86 -0.52
N VAL A 19 8.68 -5.76 -1.22
CA VAL A 19 7.98 -4.48 -1.03
C VAL A 19 7.26 -4.16 -2.32
N GLU A 20 5.96 -3.99 -2.25
CA GLU A 20 5.14 -3.60 -3.39
C GLU A 20 4.42 -2.28 -3.12
N THR A 21 4.61 -1.33 -4.01
CA THR A 21 3.86 -0.06 -3.97
C THR A 21 2.46 -0.28 -4.53
N LEU A 22 1.45 -0.15 -3.68
CA LEU A 22 0.05 -0.30 -4.05
C LEU A 22 -0.50 0.95 -4.71
N SER A 23 -0.17 2.12 -4.16
CA SER A 23 -0.56 3.41 -4.71
C SER A 23 0.32 4.54 -4.21
N CYS A 24 0.43 5.60 -5.00
CA CYS A 24 1.04 6.86 -4.59
C CYS A 24 0.13 8.02 -5.01
N VAL A 25 0.01 9.01 -4.14
CA VAL A 25 -0.77 10.22 -4.41
C VAL A 25 0.07 11.46 -4.13
N GLY A 26 -0.03 12.45 -5.01
CA GLY A 26 0.56 13.78 -4.80
C GLY A 26 -0.23 14.58 -3.78
N TYR A 27 0.45 15.50 -3.10
CA TYR A 27 -0.17 16.45 -2.18
C TYR A 27 -0.61 17.70 -2.92
N ASP A 28 -1.85 18.12 -2.68
CA ASP A 28 -2.36 19.44 -3.09
C ASP A 28 -2.92 20.14 -1.86
N HIS A 29 -2.31 21.27 -1.49
CA HIS A 29 -2.69 22.02 -0.30
C HIS A 29 -4.13 22.53 -0.34
N ASN A 30 -4.65 22.81 -1.53
CA ASN A 30 -5.97 23.39 -1.74
C ASN A 30 -7.04 22.34 -2.00
N TRP A 31 -6.69 21.07 -2.00
CA TRP A 31 -7.60 20.00 -2.37
C TRP A 31 -7.59 18.83 -1.38
N VAL A 32 -8.56 18.79 -0.50
CA VAL A 32 -8.79 17.63 0.37
C VAL A 32 -9.53 16.56 -0.42
N ARG A 33 -8.87 15.45 -0.68
CA ARG A 33 -9.44 14.32 -1.42
C ARG A 33 -9.18 13.00 -0.69
N GLY A 34 -10.22 12.18 -0.59
CA GLY A 34 -10.11 10.77 -0.21
C GLY A 34 -10.06 9.91 -1.48
N TYR A 35 -9.19 8.92 -1.49
CA TYR A 35 -9.12 7.90 -2.54
C TYR A 35 -9.59 6.58 -1.98
N ALA A 36 -10.55 5.97 -2.62
CA ALA A 36 -10.99 4.61 -2.33
C ALA A 36 -10.73 3.74 -3.57
N TYR A 37 -10.30 2.53 -3.35
CA TYR A 37 -10.22 1.55 -4.42
C TYR A 37 -11.62 1.12 -4.84
N GLU A 38 -11.81 0.90 -6.12
CA GLU A 38 -12.97 0.16 -6.60
C GLU A 38 -12.99 -1.25 -5.98
N ALA A 39 -14.19 -1.82 -5.86
CA ALA A 39 -14.36 -3.08 -5.14
C ALA A 39 -13.54 -4.25 -5.73
N ASP A 40 -13.41 -4.27 -7.06
CA ASP A 40 -12.63 -5.25 -7.81
C ASP A 40 -11.14 -4.98 -7.89
N ALA A 41 -10.70 -3.77 -7.51
CA ALA A 41 -9.31 -3.33 -7.53
C ALA A 41 -8.71 -3.15 -6.12
N ALA A 42 -9.52 -3.21 -5.07
CA ALA A 42 -9.02 -3.08 -3.69
C ALA A 42 -8.04 -4.20 -3.36
N PRO A 43 -6.83 -3.89 -2.84
CA PRO A 43 -5.83 -4.89 -2.54
C PRO A 43 -6.34 -5.94 -1.54
N LEU A 44 -6.22 -7.22 -1.91
CA LEU A 44 -6.45 -8.35 -1.01
C LEU A 44 -5.12 -8.72 -0.37
N LEU A 45 -4.96 -8.38 0.89
CA LEU A 45 -3.71 -8.55 1.61
C LEU A 45 -3.80 -9.76 2.55
N PRO A 46 -2.95 -10.78 2.38
CA PRO A 46 -2.95 -11.94 3.25
C PRO A 46 -2.51 -11.57 4.67
N LYS A 47 -2.92 -12.37 5.63
CA LYS A 47 -2.54 -12.23 7.04
C LYS A 47 -1.01 -12.20 7.20
N GLY A 48 -0.54 -11.24 7.98
CA GLY A 48 0.89 -11.03 8.22
C GLY A 48 1.55 -10.05 7.24
N THR A 49 0.82 -9.53 6.25
CA THR A 49 1.30 -8.41 5.44
C THR A 49 1.42 -7.15 6.29
N ILE A 50 2.54 -6.46 6.17
CA ILE A 50 2.74 -5.16 6.80
C ILE A 50 2.28 -4.09 5.80
N LEU A 51 1.33 -3.26 6.21
CA LEU A 51 1.02 -2.03 5.49
C LEU A 51 2.00 -0.96 5.92
N HIS A 52 2.75 -0.46 4.96
CA HIS A 52 3.73 0.59 5.15
C HIS A 52 3.28 1.84 4.42
N ILE A 53 3.24 2.96 5.12
CA ILE A 53 2.85 4.24 4.55
C ILE A 53 4.07 5.16 4.59
N VAL A 54 4.46 5.65 3.42
CA VAL A 54 5.62 6.53 3.25
C VAL A 54 5.15 7.93 2.89
N GLY A 55 5.46 8.90 3.73
CA GLY A 55 5.22 10.31 3.46
C GLY A 55 6.52 11.02 3.03
N TYR A 56 6.44 11.78 1.94
CA TYR A 56 7.54 12.60 1.45
C TYR A 56 7.25 14.05 1.79
N MET A 57 8.17 14.69 2.49
CA MET A 57 8.02 16.06 2.96
C MET A 57 9.18 16.94 2.51
N ASN A 58 8.86 18.18 2.16
CA ASN A 58 9.84 19.19 1.75
C ASN A 58 9.66 20.44 2.63
N ASN A 59 10.58 20.63 3.56
CA ASN A 59 10.65 21.80 4.46
C ASN A 59 11.63 22.85 3.96
N THR A 60 11.79 22.99 2.67
CA THR A 60 12.68 24.00 2.08
C THR A 60 11.91 25.21 1.52
N GLU A 61 12.64 26.25 1.19
CA GLU A 61 12.10 27.46 0.55
C GLU A 61 11.45 27.19 -0.81
N THR A 62 11.71 26.03 -1.40
CA THR A 62 11.09 25.65 -2.68
C THR A 62 9.65 25.18 -2.54
N ASN A 63 9.20 24.88 -1.31
CA ASN A 63 7.81 24.49 -1.06
C ASN A 63 6.96 25.72 -0.72
N PRO A 64 6.06 26.17 -1.62
CA PRO A 64 5.25 27.36 -1.41
C PRO A 64 4.23 27.23 -0.27
N ASN A 65 3.97 26.00 0.19
CA ASN A 65 3.03 25.73 1.28
C ASN A 65 3.69 25.80 2.67
N VAL A 66 5.00 26.01 2.74
CA VAL A 66 5.75 26.17 3.99
C VAL A 66 5.97 27.65 4.26
N PRO A 67 5.32 28.22 5.30
CA PRO A 67 5.38 29.66 5.54
C PRO A 67 6.79 30.19 5.87
N ASP A 68 7.56 29.42 6.63
CA ASP A 68 8.96 29.74 6.95
C ASP A 68 9.72 28.44 7.21
N PRO A 69 10.53 27.96 6.26
CA PRO A 69 11.27 26.71 6.39
C PRO A 69 12.35 26.75 7.47
N ARG A 70 12.72 27.91 7.98
CA ARG A 70 13.69 28.08 9.07
C ARG A 70 13.08 27.80 10.43
N ASN A 71 11.75 27.88 10.54
CA ASN A 71 11.04 27.59 11.77
C ASN A 71 10.70 26.11 11.86
N TRP A 72 10.86 25.57 13.06
CA TRP A 72 10.43 24.21 13.33
C TRP A 72 8.92 24.08 13.16
N GLN A 73 8.51 23.15 12.31
CA GLN A 73 7.11 22.84 12.06
C GLN A 73 6.65 21.74 13.03
N GLY A 74 6.13 22.14 14.18
CA GLY A 74 5.55 21.20 15.15
C GLY A 74 4.33 20.47 14.60
N SER A 75 3.98 19.33 15.21
CA SER A 75 2.74 18.63 14.92
C SER A 75 1.51 19.45 15.38
N GLY A 76 0.40 19.31 14.69
CA GLY A 76 -0.84 19.99 15.07
C GLY A 76 -1.93 19.92 14.00
N ASN A 77 -3.09 20.51 14.31
CA ASN A 77 -4.27 20.45 13.47
C ASN A 77 -4.31 21.54 12.37
N ARG A 78 -3.39 22.46 12.38
CA ARG A 78 -3.33 23.49 11.33
C ARG A 78 -2.72 22.90 10.07
N SER A 79 -3.26 23.24 8.90
CA SER A 79 -2.83 22.72 7.60
C SER A 79 -1.35 22.97 7.25
N VAL A 80 -0.70 23.91 7.92
CA VAL A 80 0.71 24.24 7.76
C VAL A 80 1.63 23.59 8.80
N THR A 81 1.08 22.78 9.71
CA THR A 81 1.88 22.03 10.69
C THR A 81 2.16 20.62 10.18
N ASN A 82 3.24 20.01 10.67
CA ASN A 82 3.54 18.63 10.32
C ASN A 82 2.43 17.69 10.80
N MET A 83 1.84 16.96 9.87
CA MET A 83 0.94 15.87 10.17
C MET A 83 1.08 14.78 9.12
N PHE A 84 1.29 13.56 9.59
CA PHE A 84 1.31 12.36 8.78
C PHE A 84 0.71 11.23 9.61
N ILE A 85 -0.50 10.82 9.27
CA ILE A 85 -1.23 9.80 10.00
C ILE A 85 -1.98 8.86 9.06
N ASP A 86 -2.12 7.62 9.46
CA ASP A 86 -3.00 6.63 8.82
C ASP A 86 -4.43 6.82 9.33
N LEU A 87 -5.33 7.19 8.43
CA LEU A 87 -6.79 7.21 8.65
C LEU A 87 -7.47 6.11 7.83
N GLY A 88 -6.69 5.21 7.25
CA GLY A 88 -7.13 4.21 6.29
C GLY A 88 -8.25 3.31 6.83
N MET A 89 -9.29 3.15 6.04
CA MET A 89 -10.32 2.16 6.28
C MET A 89 -9.86 0.80 5.75
N ARG A 90 -10.06 -0.22 6.56
CA ARG A 90 -9.74 -1.62 6.21
C ARG A 90 -10.95 -2.48 6.51
N VAL A 91 -11.18 -3.45 5.67
CA VAL A 91 -12.15 -4.51 5.93
C VAL A 91 -11.35 -5.74 6.36
N THR A 92 -11.60 -6.21 7.56
CA THR A 92 -10.99 -7.46 8.04
C THR A 92 -11.83 -8.64 7.59
N MET A 93 -11.15 -9.69 7.13
CA MET A 93 -11.74 -10.93 6.68
C MET A 93 -11.15 -12.09 7.47
N ASN A 94 -11.94 -13.16 7.66
CA ASN A 94 -11.39 -14.43 8.06
C ASN A 94 -10.75 -15.15 6.85
N ASP A 95 -10.06 -16.26 7.09
CA ASP A 95 -9.32 -16.97 6.03
C ASP A 95 -10.26 -17.49 4.94
N GLU A 96 -11.47 -17.93 5.29
CA GLU A 96 -12.46 -18.43 4.33
C GLU A 96 -13.00 -17.31 3.44
N GLN A 97 -13.32 -16.16 4.04
CA GLN A 97 -13.77 -14.96 3.30
C GLN A 97 -12.67 -14.47 2.36
N PHE A 98 -11.42 -14.41 2.83
CA PHE A 98 -10.31 -13.99 2.01
C PHE A 98 -10.10 -14.89 0.80
N GLN A 99 -10.17 -16.22 0.99
CA GLN A 99 -10.05 -17.18 -0.11
C GLN A 99 -11.20 -17.08 -1.10
N GLN A 100 -12.42 -16.90 -0.61
CA GLN A 100 -13.59 -16.72 -1.47
C GLN A 100 -13.46 -15.45 -2.31
N GLU A 101 -13.09 -14.34 -1.69
CA GLU A 101 -12.85 -13.06 -2.40
C GLU A 101 -11.76 -13.20 -3.47
N MET A 102 -10.70 -13.97 -3.22
CA MET A 102 -9.67 -14.24 -4.22
C MET A 102 -10.24 -14.99 -5.43
N VAL A 103 -11.08 -16.00 -5.20
CA VAL A 103 -11.72 -16.76 -6.27
C VAL A 103 -12.68 -15.88 -7.05
N ASP A 104 -13.53 -15.15 -6.36
CA ASP A 104 -14.56 -14.30 -6.97
C ASP A 104 -13.93 -13.21 -7.81
N ARG A 105 -12.87 -12.58 -7.33
CA ARG A 105 -12.14 -11.56 -8.05
C ARG A 105 -11.45 -12.10 -9.30
N ARG A 106 -10.83 -13.27 -9.22
CA ARG A 106 -10.22 -13.91 -10.39
C ARG A 106 -11.25 -14.18 -11.47
N GLN A 107 -12.44 -14.63 -11.07
CA GLN A 107 -13.56 -14.85 -12.00
C GLN A 107 -14.09 -13.54 -12.57
N ALA A 108 -14.32 -12.53 -11.74
CA ALA A 108 -14.87 -11.25 -12.17
C ALA A 108 -13.96 -10.51 -13.15
N LEU A 109 -12.64 -10.67 -13.00
CA LEU A 109 -11.64 -10.04 -13.86
C LEU A 109 -11.13 -10.97 -14.99
N ASP A 110 -11.69 -12.16 -15.14
CA ASP A 110 -11.28 -13.19 -16.12
C ASP A 110 -9.76 -13.46 -16.11
N LEU A 111 -9.19 -13.58 -14.90
CA LEU A 111 -7.75 -13.74 -14.71
C LEU A 111 -7.31 -15.19 -14.94
N GLY A 112 -6.30 -15.36 -15.78
CA GLY A 112 -5.62 -16.62 -16.00
C GLY A 112 -4.78 -17.08 -14.79
N PRO A 113 -4.22 -18.29 -14.84
CA PRO A 113 -3.45 -18.84 -13.72
C PRO A 113 -2.19 -18.06 -13.35
N ASN A 114 -1.65 -17.29 -14.27
CA ASN A 114 -0.43 -16.48 -14.08
C ASN A 114 -0.70 -14.97 -13.95
N ASP A 115 -1.97 -14.55 -13.99
CA ASP A 115 -2.31 -13.14 -13.91
C ASP A 115 -2.32 -12.65 -12.46
N HIS A 116 -1.82 -11.43 -12.27
CA HIS A 116 -1.81 -10.77 -10.99
C HIS A 116 -3.15 -10.11 -10.68
N VAL A 117 -3.65 -10.33 -9.48
CA VAL A 117 -4.61 -9.40 -8.86
C VAL A 117 -3.82 -8.18 -8.40
N ILE A 118 -4.19 -6.99 -8.84
CA ILE A 118 -3.50 -5.74 -8.50
C ILE A 118 -3.38 -5.63 -6.98
N GLY A 119 -2.17 -5.39 -6.51
CA GLY A 119 -1.88 -5.22 -5.09
C GLY A 119 -1.86 -6.49 -4.25
N CYS A 120 -1.85 -7.66 -4.86
CA CYS A 120 -1.65 -8.91 -4.14
C CYS A 120 -0.79 -9.89 -4.94
N PRO A 121 0.52 -9.79 -4.88
CA PRO A 121 1.41 -10.76 -5.54
C PRO A 121 1.28 -12.16 -4.95
N LEU A 122 0.79 -12.30 -3.72
CA LEU A 122 0.49 -13.59 -3.11
C LEU A 122 -0.84 -14.19 -3.59
N CYS A 123 -1.70 -13.40 -4.26
CA CYS A 123 -2.97 -13.88 -4.79
C CYS A 123 -2.81 -14.80 -6.01
N LEU A 124 -1.61 -14.93 -6.55
CA LEU A 124 -1.30 -15.83 -7.67
C LEU A 124 -1.00 -17.26 -7.25
N ALA A 125 -0.57 -17.46 -6.03
CA ALA A 125 -0.23 -18.79 -5.57
C ALA A 125 -1.36 -19.34 -4.71
N PRO A 126 -1.59 -20.66 -4.71
CA PRO A 126 -2.19 -21.29 -3.56
C PRO A 126 -1.47 -20.76 -2.32
N LEU A 127 -2.20 -20.55 -1.23
CA LEU A 127 -1.68 -20.00 0.04
C LEU A 127 -0.53 -20.88 0.58
N VAL A 128 0.61 -20.81 -0.06
CA VAL A 128 1.86 -21.37 0.43
C VAL A 128 2.59 -20.25 1.17
N SER A 129 3.09 -20.58 2.34
CA SER A 129 3.89 -19.66 3.12
C SER A 129 5.08 -19.15 2.30
N PRO A 130 5.61 -17.96 2.57
CA PRO A 130 6.84 -17.47 1.91
C PRO A 130 8.00 -18.47 2.03
N LEU A 131 8.04 -19.25 3.11
CA LEU A 131 9.05 -20.29 3.34
C LEU A 131 8.88 -21.45 2.36
N GLU A 132 7.67 -21.95 2.18
CA GLU A 132 7.37 -23.03 1.24
C GLU A 132 7.59 -22.63 -0.23
N ARG A 133 7.42 -21.33 -0.55
CA ARG A 133 7.80 -20.79 -1.86
C ARG A 133 9.31 -20.82 -2.07
N PHE A 134 10.06 -20.45 -1.05
CA PHE A 134 11.52 -20.45 -1.11
C PHE A 134 12.04 -21.89 -1.28
N GLU A 135 11.51 -22.83 -0.53
CA GLU A 135 11.86 -24.25 -0.62
C GLU A 135 11.52 -24.85 -1.99
N ARG A 136 10.36 -24.49 -2.58
CA ARG A 136 10.00 -24.94 -3.94
C ARG A 136 10.90 -24.30 -5.02
N ALA A 137 11.27 -23.04 -4.87
CA ALA A 137 12.17 -22.37 -5.82
C ALA A 137 13.58 -22.95 -5.77
N THR A 138 14.07 -23.33 -4.59
CA THR A 138 15.39 -23.95 -4.43
C THR A 138 15.44 -25.40 -4.86
N SER A 139 14.34 -26.16 -4.70
CA SER A 139 14.25 -27.54 -5.17
C SER A 139 14.18 -27.64 -6.71
N ALA A 140 13.51 -26.69 -7.37
CA ALA A 140 13.44 -26.65 -8.83
C ALA A 140 14.78 -26.30 -9.52
N GLN A 141 15.74 -25.72 -8.79
CA GLN A 141 17.08 -25.41 -9.30
C GLN A 141 18.10 -26.54 -9.10
N SER A 142 17.74 -27.59 -8.36
CA SER A 142 18.63 -28.71 -8.08
C SER A 142 18.45 -29.89 -9.06
N ASP A 143 17.50 -29.80 -9.99
CA ASP A 143 17.21 -30.86 -10.98
C ASP A 143 17.74 -30.54 -12.40
N ASP A 144 18.57 -29.49 -12.55
CA ASP A 144 19.35 -29.17 -13.74
C ASP A 144 20.86 -29.40 -13.47
#